data_3fd1520237abb563d384525a4009667b
#
_entry.id   3fd1520237abb563d384525a4009667b
#
_cell.length_a   1.000
_cell.length_b   1.000
_cell.length_c   1.000
_cell.angle_alpha   90.00
_cell.angle_beta   90.00
_cell.angle_gamma   90.00
#
_symmetry.space_group_name_H-M   'P 1'
#
loop_
_entity.id
_entity.type
_entity.pdbx_description
1 polymer ?
#
loop_
_entity_poly.entity_id
_entity_poly.type
_entity_poly.pdbx_seq_one_letter_code
_entity_poly.pdbx_strand_id
1 'polypeptide(L)'
;MAYGGAWPPLVAYIASPLFLILIVVLLNIDLIRHHGKDSYQDNVYLIISLPIFIVAKLSMMSESIDPAIGTTMTVALFRLAFLVMLERTIPAFMKGAFSVDLTQPSWSKHGIKLIGFALIFTTWLPVPLLSGLCFLLALLLLIRFFKWSPAKALSRVDIGVMYLGYLAIVVNLLLIATTPLFGHWVGVASIHIFTLGAMGLIAPAMIIRISNGHTGRKVQFTGWDKSALYLMMGALVFRVIVPFLMPGSYITELYLTALCWLIAFGIVGWRYTPLLIKPRIDGRLH
;
A
#
# COMPACT_ATOMS: atom_id res chain seq x y z
N MET A 1 -12.69 9.54 -20.66
CA MET A 1 -11.48 8.91 -21.19
C MET A 1 -10.63 9.98 -21.86
N ALA A 2 -9.52 10.35 -21.23
CA ALA A 2 -8.63 11.38 -21.80
C ALA A 2 -7.45 10.71 -22.52
N TYR A 3 -7.71 9.99 -23.56
CA TYR A 3 -6.67 9.65 -24.54
C TYR A 3 -6.72 10.72 -25.62
N GLY A 4 -6.06 11.84 -25.35
CA GLY A 4 -5.90 12.91 -26.33
C GLY A 4 -5.25 12.35 -27.60
N GLY A 5 -5.99 12.29 -28.65
CA GLY A 5 -5.81 12.36 -30.09
C GLY A 5 -4.55 11.84 -30.80
N ALA A 6 -3.53 11.30 -30.15
CA ALA A 6 -2.26 10.95 -30.80
C ALA A 6 -2.15 9.48 -31.25
N TRP A 7 -2.95 8.57 -30.69
CA TRP A 7 -2.87 7.13 -31.04
C TRP A 7 -4.24 6.58 -31.45
N PRO A 8 -4.30 5.65 -32.41
CA PRO A 8 -5.55 4.95 -32.71
C PRO A 8 -6.11 4.33 -31.43
N PRO A 9 -7.42 4.45 -31.16
CA PRO A 9 -8.05 3.96 -29.92
C PRO A 9 -7.74 2.49 -29.62
N LEU A 10 -7.65 1.66 -30.65
CA LEU A 10 -7.29 0.25 -30.53
C LEU A 10 -5.87 0.05 -29.99
N VAL A 11 -4.90 0.84 -30.44
CA VAL A 11 -3.51 0.75 -29.99
C VAL A 11 -3.42 1.16 -28.53
N ALA A 12 -4.07 2.24 -28.13
CA ALA A 12 -4.13 2.69 -26.74
C ALA A 12 -4.80 1.64 -25.84
N TYR A 13 -5.87 1.00 -26.31
CA TYR A 13 -6.57 -0.06 -25.61
C TYR A 13 -5.69 -1.29 -25.37
N ILE A 14 -4.94 -1.73 -26.39
CA ILE A 14 -4.04 -2.88 -26.29
C ILE A 14 -2.79 -2.54 -25.46
N ALA A 15 -2.18 -1.37 -25.66
CA ALA A 15 -0.97 -0.97 -24.97
C ALA A 15 -1.17 -0.71 -23.46
N SER A 16 -2.33 -0.23 -23.08
CA SER A 16 -2.64 0.13 -21.68
C SER A 16 -2.42 -1.00 -20.66
N PRO A 17 -2.84 -2.26 -20.90
CA PRO A 17 -2.61 -3.36 -19.97
C PRO A 17 -1.24 -4.03 -20.12
N LEU A 18 -0.50 -3.84 -21.24
CA LEU A 18 0.71 -4.60 -21.54
C LEU A 18 1.78 -4.46 -20.45
N PHE A 19 2.01 -3.25 -19.96
CA PHE A 19 2.99 -3.01 -18.88
C PHE A 19 2.63 -3.79 -17.60
N LEU A 20 1.35 -3.78 -17.22
CA LEU A 20 0.87 -4.53 -16.07
C LEU A 20 1.01 -6.05 -16.28
N ILE A 21 0.62 -6.53 -17.48
CA ILE A 21 0.75 -7.95 -17.84
C ILE A 21 2.21 -8.38 -17.76
N LEU A 22 3.13 -7.60 -18.32
CA LEU A 22 4.55 -7.90 -18.28
C LEU A 22 5.07 -8.01 -16.85
N ILE A 23 4.75 -7.02 -15.98
CA ILE A 23 5.16 -7.04 -14.58
C ILE A 23 4.57 -8.26 -13.86
N VAL A 24 3.29 -8.53 -14.03
CA VAL A 24 2.62 -9.67 -13.37
C VAL A 24 3.25 -10.99 -13.80
N VAL A 25 3.52 -11.17 -15.10
CA VAL A 25 4.14 -12.40 -15.63
C VAL A 25 5.56 -12.57 -15.07
N LEU A 26 6.40 -11.53 -15.14
CA LEU A 26 7.78 -11.60 -14.64
C LEU A 26 7.82 -11.90 -13.14
N LEU A 27 7.01 -11.19 -12.32
CA LEU A 27 6.96 -11.41 -10.88
C LEU A 27 6.42 -12.81 -10.54
N ASN A 28 5.38 -13.28 -11.23
CA ASN A 28 4.86 -14.62 -10.99
C ASN A 28 5.85 -15.72 -11.35
N ILE A 29 6.55 -15.60 -12.48
CA ILE A 29 7.60 -16.57 -12.86
C ILE A 29 8.66 -16.63 -11.76
N ASP A 30 9.10 -15.47 -11.26
CA ASP A 30 10.12 -15.41 -10.21
C ASP A 30 9.61 -16.01 -8.88
N LEU A 31 8.43 -15.62 -8.44
CA LEU A 31 7.80 -16.16 -7.22
C LEU A 31 7.59 -17.68 -7.29
N ILE A 32 7.14 -18.20 -8.43
CA ILE A 32 6.92 -19.65 -8.62
C ILE A 32 8.26 -20.41 -8.64
N ARG A 33 9.28 -19.88 -9.31
CA ARG A 33 10.62 -20.50 -9.38
C ARG A 33 11.28 -20.62 -8.00
N HIS A 34 11.02 -19.66 -7.12
CA HIS A 34 11.58 -19.61 -5.77
C HIS A 34 10.63 -20.17 -4.71
N HIS A 35 9.40 -20.53 -5.08
CA HIS A 35 8.45 -21.14 -4.16
C HIS A 35 8.99 -22.47 -3.61
N GLY A 36 9.00 -22.61 -2.30
CA GLY A 36 9.57 -23.80 -1.61
C GLY A 36 11.08 -23.73 -1.33
N LYS A 37 11.82 -22.81 -1.96
CA LYS A 37 13.23 -22.52 -1.63
C LYS A 37 13.35 -21.32 -0.69
N ASP A 38 12.33 -20.50 -0.64
CA ASP A 38 12.25 -19.31 0.18
C ASP A 38 11.62 -19.63 1.53
N SER A 39 12.06 -18.94 2.58
CA SER A 39 11.47 -19.01 3.92
C SER A 39 10.05 -18.42 4.00
N TYR A 40 9.57 -17.79 2.93
CA TYR A 40 8.27 -17.10 2.87
C TYR A 40 7.20 -17.96 2.19
N GLN A 41 6.67 -18.96 2.92
CA GLN A 41 5.58 -19.82 2.40
C GLN A 41 4.30 -19.04 2.02
N ASP A 42 4.12 -17.84 2.55
CA ASP A 42 2.99 -16.96 2.27
C ASP A 42 3.09 -16.22 0.91
N ASN A 43 4.15 -16.44 0.13
CA ASN A 43 4.23 -16.00 -1.28
C ASN A 43 3.09 -16.55 -2.14
N VAL A 44 2.45 -17.66 -1.75
CA VAL A 44 1.28 -18.21 -2.43
C VAL A 44 0.15 -17.17 -2.57
N TYR A 45 -0.07 -16.32 -1.56
CA TYR A 45 -1.08 -15.27 -1.63
C TYR A 45 -0.76 -14.22 -2.72
N LEU A 46 0.52 -13.91 -2.93
CA LEU A 46 0.95 -13.01 -4.01
C LEU A 46 0.86 -13.68 -5.37
N ILE A 47 1.29 -14.95 -5.49
CA ILE A 47 1.21 -15.73 -6.75
C ILE A 47 -0.23 -15.76 -7.26
N ILE A 48 -1.21 -15.99 -6.38
CA ILE A 48 -2.62 -16.04 -6.77
C ILE A 48 -3.19 -14.64 -7.01
N SER A 49 -2.81 -13.64 -6.22
CA SER A 49 -3.39 -12.30 -6.32
C SER A 49 -2.84 -11.45 -7.47
N LEU A 50 -1.60 -11.65 -7.89
CA LEU A 50 -1.01 -10.87 -8.97
C LEU A 50 -1.77 -10.96 -10.30
N PRO A 51 -2.20 -12.16 -10.80
CA PRO A 51 -3.02 -12.24 -12.01
C PRO A 51 -4.36 -11.52 -11.89
N ILE A 52 -4.93 -11.42 -10.68
CA ILE A 52 -6.21 -10.74 -10.46
C ILE A 52 -6.08 -9.22 -10.72
N PHE A 53 -4.88 -8.62 -10.62
CA PHE A 53 -4.68 -7.23 -11.07
C PHE A 53 -4.97 -7.04 -12.56
N ILE A 54 -4.66 -8.04 -13.40
CA ILE A 54 -4.97 -8.00 -14.83
C ILE A 54 -6.49 -8.02 -15.01
N VAL A 55 -7.19 -8.90 -14.29
CA VAL A 55 -8.65 -8.97 -14.32
C VAL A 55 -9.28 -7.65 -13.86
N ALA A 56 -8.79 -7.06 -12.78
CA ALA A 56 -9.24 -5.76 -12.29
C ALA A 56 -9.02 -4.64 -13.33
N LYS A 57 -7.85 -4.63 -13.99
CA LYS A 57 -7.55 -3.66 -15.05
C LYS A 57 -8.47 -3.82 -16.25
N LEU A 58 -8.71 -5.06 -16.70
CA LEU A 58 -9.61 -5.34 -17.82
C LEU A 58 -11.05 -4.96 -17.47
N SER A 59 -11.50 -5.21 -16.23
CA SER A 59 -12.82 -4.76 -15.76
C SER A 59 -12.97 -3.24 -15.81
N MET A 60 -11.92 -2.48 -15.47
CA MET A 60 -11.94 -1.00 -15.57
C MET A 60 -11.98 -0.50 -17.01
N MET A 61 -11.54 -1.31 -17.98
CA MET A 61 -11.51 -0.94 -19.39
C MET A 61 -12.73 -1.42 -20.16
N SER A 62 -13.52 -2.32 -19.59
CA SER A 62 -14.71 -2.86 -20.22
C SER A 62 -15.84 -1.83 -20.24
N GLU A 63 -16.54 -1.71 -21.36
CA GLU A 63 -17.76 -0.90 -21.47
C GLU A 63 -18.98 -1.59 -20.85
N SER A 64 -18.92 -2.92 -20.69
CA SER A 64 -20.02 -3.73 -20.17
C SER A 64 -19.98 -3.95 -18.65
N ILE A 65 -18.89 -3.57 -18.00
CA ILE A 65 -18.68 -3.77 -16.55
C ILE A 65 -18.50 -2.40 -15.90
N ASP A 66 -19.14 -2.19 -14.75
CA ASP A 66 -18.93 -0.97 -13.97
C ASP A 66 -17.45 -0.84 -13.57
N PRO A 67 -16.73 0.22 -14.00
CA PRO A 67 -15.33 0.45 -13.66
C PRO A 67 -15.05 0.48 -12.15
N ALA A 68 -16.07 0.77 -11.33
CA ALA A 68 -15.96 0.75 -9.87
C ALA A 68 -15.57 -0.65 -9.35
N ILE A 69 -16.00 -1.71 -10.02
CA ILE A 69 -15.65 -3.10 -9.66
C ILE A 69 -14.13 -3.29 -9.74
N GLY A 70 -13.52 -2.96 -10.88
CA GLY A 70 -12.07 -3.08 -11.06
C GLY A 70 -11.28 -2.18 -10.09
N THR A 71 -11.78 -0.97 -9.83
CA THR A 71 -11.18 -0.04 -8.85
C THR A 71 -11.19 -0.64 -7.44
N THR A 72 -12.32 -1.17 -7.01
CA THR A 72 -12.48 -1.77 -5.67
C THR A 72 -11.60 -3.02 -5.52
N MET A 73 -11.56 -3.88 -6.55
CA MET A 73 -10.65 -5.04 -6.58
C MET A 73 -9.18 -4.59 -6.47
N THR A 74 -8.77 -3.57 -7.21
CA THR A 74 -7.40 -3.04 -7.18
C THR A 74 -7.02 -2.55 -5.79
N VAL A 75 -7.89 -1.80 -5.12
CA VAL A 75 -7.67 -1.33 -3.74
C VAL A 75 -7.53 -2.50 -2.78
N ALA A 76 -8.37 -3.53 -2.90
CA ALA A 76 -8.31 -4.71 -2.05
C ALA A 76 -7.05 -5.56 -2.30
N LEU A 77 -6.60 -5.67 -3.55
CA LEU A 77 -5.35 -6.33 -3.94
C LEU A 77 -4.13 -5.63 -3.34
N PHE A 78 -4.05 -4.31 -3.45
CA PHE A 78 -3.00 -3.55 -2.80
C PHE A 78 -3.06 -3.69 -1.27
N ARG A 79 -4.24 -3.69 -0.67
CA ARG A 79 -4.41 -3.92 0.77
C ARG A 79 -3.83 -5.27 1.19
N LEU A 80 -4.15 -6.34 0.47
CA LEU A 80 -3.57 -7.67 0.72
C LEU A 80 -2.05 -7.66 0.57
N ALA A 81 -1.51 -7.07 -0.50
CA ALA A 81 -0.07 -6.98 -0.73
C ALA A 81 0.64 -6.22 0.43
N PHE A 82 0.07 -5.11 0.89
CA PHE A 82 0.61 -4.38 2.05
C PHE A 82 0.54 -5.20 3.33
N LEU A 83 -0.54 -5.95 3.56
CA LEU A 83 -0.65 -6.80 4.75
C LEU A 83 0.41 -7.91 4.75
N VAL A 84 0.64 -8.57 3.61
CA VAL A 84 1.71 -9.57 3.46
C VAL A 84 3.08 -8.94 3.68
N MET A 85 3.35 -7.79 3.06
CA MET A 85 4.63 -7.09 3.18
C MET A 85 4.90 -6.60 4.61
N LEU A 86 3.92 -5.95 5.25
CA LEU A 86 4.09 -5.37 6.59
C LEU A 86 4.29 -6.44 7.66
N GLU A 87 3.66 -7.61 7.49
CA GLU A 87 3.86 -8.74 8.40
C GLU A 87 5.31 -9.23 8.42
N ARG A 88 6.03 -9.10 7.30
CA ARG A 88 7.44 -9.47 7.17
C ARG A 88 8.38 -8.36 7.63
N THR A 89 8.06 -7.13 7.23
CA THR A 89 8.99 -6.01 7.36
C THR A 89 8.94 -5.34 8.73
N ILE A 90 7.77 -5.17 9.33
CA ILE A 90 7.66 -4.52 10.65
C ILE A 90 8.43 -5.30 11.73
N PRO A 91 8.27 -6.63 11.88
CA PRO A 91 9.07 -7.39 12.86
C PRO A 91 10.58 -7.27 12.62
N ALA A 92 11.02 -7.35 11.36
CA ALA A 92 12.42 -7.21 11.01
C ALA A 92 12.97 -5.82 11.39
N PHE A 93 12.20 -4.78 11.17
CA PHE A 93 12.62 -3.41 11.51
C PHE A 93 12.62 -3.15 13.01
N MET A 94 11.64 -3.67 13.74
CA MET A 94 11.58 -3.57 15.20
C MET A 94 12.74 -4.34 15.86
N LYS A 95 13.07 -5.51 15.35
CA LYS A 95 14.24 -6.28 15.81
C LYS A 95 15.54 -5.52 15.55
N GLY A 96 15.72 -5.00 14.32
CA GLY A 96 16.94 -4.28 13.95
C GLY A 96 17.12 -2.93 14.64
N ALA A 97 16.03 -2.22 14.96
CA ALA A 97 16.09 -0.87 15.51
C ALA A 97 16.02 -0.82 17.05
N PHE A 98 15.31 -1.77 17.67
CA PHE A 98 14.98 -1.74 19.11
C PHE A 98 15.30 -3.06 19.82
N SER A 99 15.83 -4.07 19.12
CA SER A 99 16.06 -5.43 19.64
C SER A 99 14.79 -6.08 20.22
N VAL A 100 13.63 -5.76 19.62
CA VAL A 100 12.33 -6.29 20.03
C VAL A 100 11.90 -7.37 19.04
N ASP A 101 11.74 -8.59 19.54
CA ASP A 101 11.19 -9.69 18.76
C ASP A 101 9.66 -9.69 18.84
N LEU A 102 9.01 -9.49 17.68
CA LEU A 102 7.56 -9.50 17.54
C LEU A 102 7.10 -10.87 17.06
N THR A 103 6.63 -11.69 18.00
CA THR A 103 6.07 -13.01 17.70
C THR A 103 4.59 -12.94 17.38
N GLN A 104 4.11 -13.82 16.49
CA GLN A 104 2.71 -13.91 16.12
C GLN A 104 2.29 -15.38 15.97
N PRO A 105 1.09 -15.74 16.46
CA PRO A 105 0.58 -17.09 16.24
C PRO A 105 0.24 -17.31 14.75
N SER A 106 0.52 -18.50 14.25
CA SER A 106 0.34 -18.85 12.83
C SER A 106 -1.10 -18.68 12.36
N TRP A 107 -2.10 -19.00 13.20
CA TRP A 107 -3.51 -18.80 12.84
C TRP A 107 -3.86 -17.35 12.53
N SER A 108 -3.29 -16.40 13.28
CA SER A 108 -3.50 -14.95 13.02
C SER A 108 -2.87 -14.51 11.70
N LYS A 109 -1.72 -15.07 11.32
CA LYS A 109 -1.05 -14.78 10.05
C LYS A 109 -1.90 -15.23 8.86
N HIS A 110 -2.34 -16.47 8.88
CA HIS A 110 -3.16 -17.03 7.80
C HIS A 110 -4.57 -16.43 7.76
N GLY A 111 -5.20 -16.24 8.92
CA GLY A 111 -6.53 -15.66 9.01
C GLY A 111 -6.62 -14.25 8.41
N ILE A 112 -5.66 -13.37 8.71
CA ILE A 112 -5.59 -12.02 8.15
C ILE A 112 -5.47 -12.05 6.62
N LYS A 113 -4.58 -12.91 6.09
CA LYS A 113 -4.36 -13.02 4.65
C LYS A 113 -5.57 -13.63 3.93
N LEU A 114 -6.20 -14.63 4.53
CA LEU A 114 -7.40 -15.27 3.97
C LEU A 114 -8.57 -14.29 3.90
N ILE A 115 -8.83 -13.55 4.98
CA ILE A 115 -9.87 -12.50 4.99
C ILE A 115 -9.49 -11.41 3.99
N GLY A 116 -8.24 -10.96 3.97
CA GLY A 116 -7.74 -9.97 3.01
C GLY A 116 -7.93 -10.40 1.56
N PHE A 117 -7.71 -11.70 1.27
CA PHE A 117 -7.96 -12.30 -0.05
C PHE A 117 -9.46 -12.35 -0.38
N ALA A 118 -10.30 -12.77 0.55
CA ALA A 118 -11.75 -12.79 0.35
C ALA A 118 -12.31 -11.38 0.04
N LEU A 119 -11.74 -10.34 0.64
CA LEU A 119 -12.11 -8.96 0.40
C LEU A 119 -11.70 -8.41 -0.99
N ILE A 120 -10.99 -9.17 -1.84
CA ILE A 120 -10.80 -8.82 -3.25
C ILE A 120 -12.14 -8.90 -4.00
N PHE A 121 -13.01 -9.80 -3.58
CA PHE A 121 -14.30 -10.07 -4.21
C PHE A 121 -15.47 -9.31 -3.54
N THR A 122 -15.19 -8.13 -2.97
CA THR A 122 -16.18 -7.31 -2.22
C THR A 122 -17.50 -7.11 -2.95
N THR A 123 -17.46 -6.90 -4.26
CA THR A 123 -18.65 -6.63 -5.08
C THR A 123 -19.64 -7.79 -5.11
N TRP A 124 -19.14 -9.01 -4.93
CA TRP A 124 -19.97 -10.23 -4.93
C TRP A 124 -20.36 -10.71 -3.52
N LEU A 125 -19.82 -10.08 -2.48
CA LEU A 125 -20.16 -10.43 -1.10
C LEU A 125 -21.46 -9.76 -0.67
N PRO A 126 -22.37 -10.48 0.01
CA PRO A 126 -23.51 -9.83 0.67
C PRO A 126 -23.05 -8.75 1.65
N VAL A 127 -23.75 -7.62 1.68
CA VAL A 127 -23.38 -6.46 2.50
C VAL A 127 -23.10 -6.81 3.97
N PRO A 128 -23.90 -7.61 4.68
CA PRO A 128 -23.60 -7.99 6.06
C PRO A 128 -22.31 -8.78 6.21
N LEU A 129 -22.04 -9.69 5.26
CA LEU A 129 -20.82 -10.50 5.26
C LEU A 129 -19.59 -9.62 5.00
N LEU A 130 -19.67 -8.72 4.02
CA LEU A 130 -18.61 -7.76 3.73
C LEU A 130 -18.27 -6.91 4.98
N SER A 131 -19.28 -6.34 5.61
CA SER A 131 -19.11 -5.52 6.83
C SER A 131 -18.50 -6.34 7.96
N GLY A 132 -18.99 -7.56 8.19
CA GLY A 132 -18.46 -8.47 9.20
C GLY A 132 -17.00 -8.83 8.95
N LEU A 133 -16.63 -9.15 7.71
CA LEU A 133 -15.23 -9.47 7.35
C LEU A 133 -14.32 -8.25 7.49
N CYS A 134 -14.76 -7.07 7.07
CA CYS A 134 -13.98 -5.84 7.24
C CYS A 134 -13.78 -5.50 8.71
N PHE A 135 -14.83 -5.61 9.53
CA PHE A 135 -14.75 -5.37 10.97
C PHE A 135 -13.83 -6.39 11.66
N LEU A 136 -13.98 -7.68 11.35
CA LEU A 136 -13.14 -8.74 11.89
C LEU A 136 -11.67 -8.52 11.53
N LEU A 137 -11.38 -8.21 10.26
CA LEU A 137 -10.02 -7.93 9.82
C LEU A 137 -9.45 -6.70 10.55
N ALA A 138 -10.22 -5.61 10.65
CA ALA A 138 -9.80 -4.41 11.37
C ALA A 138 -9.48 -4.71 12.84
N LEU A 139 -10.30 -5.51 13.50
CA LEU A 139 -10.08 -5.91 14.88
C LEU A 139 -8.81 -6.76 15.05
N LEU A 140 -8.59 -7.74 14.18
CA LEU A 140 -7.38 -8.56 14.20
C LEU A 140 -6.12 -7.71 13.98
N LEU A 141 -6.18 -6.75 13.06
CA LEU A 141 -5.09 -5.82 12.79
C LEU A 141 -4.86 -4.89 13.99
N LEU A 142 -5.90 -4.41 14.63
CA LEU A 142 -5.79 -3.53 15.80
C LEU A 142 -5.18 -4.27 17.01
N ILE A 143 -5.62 -5.50 17.27
CA ILE A 143 -5.01 -6.35 18.30
C ILE A 143 -3.51 -6.56 18.02
N ARG A 144 -3.17 -6.83 16.76
CA ARG A 144 -1.78 -6.98 16.31
C ARG A 144 -0.99 -5.69 16.49
N PHE A 145 -1.54 -4.54 16.17
CA PHE A 145 -0.92 -3.23 16.33
C PHE A 145 -0.48 -3.00 17.79
N PHE A 146 -1.36 -3.23 18.75
CA PHE A 146 -1.03 -3.04 20.17
C PHE A 146 0.03 -4.05 20.67
N LYS A 147 0.01 -5.27 20.15
CA LYS A 147 1.06 -6.28 20.47
C LYS A 147 2.41 -5.93 19.86
N TRP A 148 2.48 -5.08 18.86
CA TRP A 148 3.70 -4.72 18.16
C TRP A 148 4.44 -3.52 18.74
N SER A 149 4.24 -3.21 20.03
CA SER A 149 4.94 -2.14 20.75
C SER A 149 4.89 -0.77 20.04
N PRO A 150 3.71 -0.23 19.74
CA PRO A 150 3.56 0.99 18.95
C PRO A 150 4.26 2.20 19.54
N ALA A 151 4.32 2.33 20.87
CA ALA A 151 5.01 3.45 21.54
C ALA A 151 6.50 3.50 21.18
N LYS A 152 7.18 2.34 21.08
CA LYS A 152 8.58 2.27 20.63
C LYS A 152 8.71 2.62 19.15
N ALA A 153 7.80 2.13 18.31
CA ALA A 153 7.82 2.39 16.88
C ALA A 153 7.63 3.87 16.56
N LEU A 154 6.69 4.52 17.22
CA LEU A 154 6.36 5.94 17.02
C LEU A 154 7.46 6.89 17.53
N SER A 155 8.40 6.43 18.34
CA SER A 155 9.55 7.24 18.75
C SER A 155 10.54 7.51 17.60
N ARG A 156 10.44 6.78 16.48
CA ARG A 156 11.27 6.95 15.29
C ARG A 156 10.41 7.14 14.05
N VAL A 157 10.57 8.24 13.35
CA VAL A 157 9.77 8.59 12.16
C VAL A 157 9.83 7.51 11.06
N ASP A 158 11.01 6.94 10.83
CA ASP A 158 11.25 5.94 9.78
C ASP A 158 10.51 4.60 10.00
N ILE A 159 10.14 4.28 11.23
CA ILE A 159 9.34 3.11 11.59
C ILE A 159 7.91 3.55 11.92
N GLY A 160 7.76 4.66 12.63
CA GLY A 160 6.45 5.19 13.03
C GLY A 160 5.53 5.45 11.83
N VAL A 161 6.06 5.94 10.71
CA VAL A 161 5.27 6.16 9.49
C VAL A 161 4.68 4.87 8.93
N MET A 162 5.35 3.73 9.10
CA MET A 162 4.82 2.43 8.68
C MET A 162 3.69 1.96 9.61
N TYR A 163 3.79 2.28 10.90
CA TYR A 163 2.71 2.02 11.86
C TYR A 163 1.50 2.92 11.62
N LEU A 164 1.72 4.19 11.26
CA LEU A 164 0.62 5.08 10.85
C LEU A 164 -0.05 4.57 9.56
N GLY A 165 0.73 4.12 8.58
CA GLY A 165 0.20 3.50 7.37
C GLY A 165 -0.58 2.20 7.66
N TYR A 166 -0.11 1.40 8.61
CA TYR A 166 -0.83 0.21 9.08
C TYR A 166 -2.18 0.60 9.73
N LEU A 167 -2.20 1.62 10.59
CA LEU A 167 -3.45 2.15 11.17
C LEU A 167 -4.39 2.71 10.12
N ALA A 168 -3.88 3.34 9.06
CA ALA A 168 -4.71 3.80 7.97
C ALA A 168 -5.44 2.65 7.26
N ILE A 169 -4.84 1.45 7.16
CA ILE A 169 -5.53 0.25 6.70
C ILE A 169 -6.68 -0.12 7.64
N VAL A 170 -6.44 -0.09 8.95
CA VAL A 170 -7.47 -0.38 9.96
C VAL A 170 -8.65 0.59 9.85
N VAL A 171 -8.34 1.90 9.79
CA VAL A 171 -9.37 2.94 9.66
C VAL A 171 -10.17 2.77 8.37
N ASN A 172 -9.50 2.53 7.23
CA ASN A 172 -10.19 2.27 5.96
C ASN A 172 -11.16 1.07 6.05
N LEU A 173 -10.73 -0.03 6.67
CA LEU A 173 -11.60 -1.21 6.87
C LEU A 173 -12.80 -0.91 7.77
N LEU A 174 -12.61 -0.16 8.84
CA LEU A 174 -13.72 0.26 9.74
C LEU A 174 -14.72 1.16 9.01
N LEU A 175 -14.25 2.07 8.16
CA LEU A 175 -15.13 2.92 7.35
C LEU A 175 -15.97 2.09 6.37
N ILE A 176 -15.37 1.07 5.72
CA ILE A 176 -16.11 0.15 4.87
C ILE A 176 -17.13 -0.65 5.70
N ALA A 177 -16.73 -1.15 6.86
CA ALA A 177 -17.60 -1.94 7.74
C ALA A 177 -18.82 -1.15 8.23
N THR A 178 -18.67 0.16 8.45
CA THR A 178 -19.73 1.02 8.98
C THR A 178 -20.64 1.63 7.89
N THR A 179 -20.28 1.49 6.63
CA THR A 179 -21.06 2.03 5.50
C THR A 179 -22.56 1.61 5.51
N PRO A 180 -22.94 0.36 5.83
CA PRO A 180 -24.35 -0.02 5.89
C PRO A 180 -25.15 0.65 6.99
N LEU A 181 -24.49 1.10 8.06
CA LEU A 181 -25.15 1.76 9.21
C LEU A 181 -25.29 3.27 9.00
N PHE A 182 -24.28 3.91 8.40
CA PHE A 182 -24.18 5.36 8.30
C PHE A 182 -24.12 5.90 6.85
N GLY A 183 -24.27 5.00 5.86
CA GLY A 183 -24.08 5.37 4.46
C GLY A 183 -22.62 5.74 4.15
N HIS A 184 -22.40 6.39 3.03
CA HIS A 184 -21.08 6.89 2.62
C HIS A 184 -20.75 8.24 3.27
N TRP A 185 -20.89 8.34 4.59
CA TRP A 185 -20.74 9.58 5.36
C TRP A 185 -19.36 10.25 5.23
N VAL A 186 -18.32 9.48 4.94
CA VAL A 186 -16.95 9.97 4.69
C VAL A 186 -16.65 10.18 3.20
N GLY A 187 -17.54 9.77 2.31
CA GLY A 187 -17.37 9.90 0.86
C GLY A 187 -16.04 9.35 0.35
N VAL A 188 -15.39 10.12 -0.51
CA VAL A 188 -14.09 9.76 -1.11
C VAL A 188 -12.91 9.74 -0.13
N ALA A 189 -13.06 10.30 1.08
CA ALA A 189 -11.99 10.27 2.07
C ALA A 189 -11.62 8.84 2.49
N SER A 190 -12.58 7.90 2.44
CA SER A 190 -12.31 6.48 2.72
C SER A 190 -11.22 5.91 1.83
N ILE A 191 -11.26 6.17 0.52
CA ILE A 191 -10.21 5.70 -0.41
C ILE A 191 -8.90 6.46 -0.21
N HIS A 192 -8.95 7.76 0.13
CA HIS A 192 -7.74 8.54 0.38
C HIS A 192 -7.04 8.17 1.68
N ILE A 193 -7.75 7.71 2.69
CA ILE A 193 -7.16 7.14 3.90
C ILE A 193 -6.30 5.91 3.54
N PHE A 194 -6.73 5.07 2.61
CA PHE A 194 -5.92 3.96 2.16
C PHE A 194 -4.79 4.40 1.22
N THR A 195 -5.09 5.19 0.18
CA THR A 195 -4.09 5.54 -0.85
C THR A 195 -3.01 6.48 -0.35
N LEU A 196 -3.35 7.51 0.42
CA LEU A 196 -2.37 8.43 1.02
C LEU A 196 -1.92 7.96 2.40
N GLY A 197 -2.85 7.46 3.23
CA GLY A 197 -2.52 7.04 4.59
C GLY A 197 -1.74 5.74 4.64
N ALA A 198 -2.12 4.71 3.89
CA ALA A 198 -1.36 3.47 3.85
C ALA A 198 -0.27 3.51 2.77
N MET A 199 -0.65 3.57 1.49
CA MET A 199 0.31 3.50 0.39
C MET A 199 1.27 4.69 0.40
N GLY A 200 0.76 5.91 0.56
CA GLY A 200 1.55 7.14 0.52
C GLY A 200 2.55 7.27 1.68
N LEU A 201 2.26 6.73 2.85
CA LEU A 201 3.20 6.74 3.98
C LEU A 201 4.21 5.59 3.90
N ILE A 202 3.76 4.39 3.55
CA ILE A 202 4.61 3.19 3.56
C ILE A 202 5.58 3.17 2.37
N ALA A 203 5.10 3.52 1.16
CA ALA A 203 5.90 3.40 -0.05
C ALA A 203 7.22 4.20 -0.01
N PRO A 204 7.26 5.52 0.30
CA PRO A 204 8.51 6.26 0.36
C PRO A 204 9.44 5.73 1.45
N ALA A 205 8.93 5.33 2.62
CA ALA A 205 9.74 4.73 3.67
C ALA A 205 10.39 3.42 3.22
N MET A 206 9.66 2.59 2.47
CA MET A 206 10.17 1.34 1.91
C MET A 206 11.17 1.59 0.78
N ILE A 207 10.90 2.53 -0.13
CA ILE A 207 11.83 2.89 -1.22
C ILE A 207 13.18 3.32 -0.62
N ILE A 208 13.16 4.19 0.39
CA ILE A 208 14.39 4.63 1.08
C ILE A 208 15.16 3.44 1.67
N ARG A 209 14.47 2.52 2.36
CA ARG A 209 15.10 1.34 2.97
C ARG A 209 15.67 0.38 1.95
N ILE A 210 14.86 0.05 0.94
CA ILE A 210 15.24 -0.88 -0.12
C ILE A 210 16.42 -0.32 -0.91
N SER A 211 16.38 0.95 -1.29
CA SER A 211 17.47 1.60 -2.04
C SER A 211 18.80 1.58 -1.26
N ASN A 212 18.78 1.86 0.04
CA ASN A 212 19.98 1.73 0.86
C ASN A 212 20.46 0.28 0.96
N GLY A 213 19.57 -0.67 1.23
CA GLY A 213 19.91 -2.09 1.36
C GLY A 213 20.49 -2.67 0.08
N HIS A 214 19.83 -2.45 -1.06
CA HIS A 214 20.28 -2.98 -2.36
C HIS A 214 21.58 -2.35 -2.85
N THR A 215 21.93 -1.15 -2.38
CA THR A 215 23.20 -0.51 -2.73
C THR A 215 24.33 -0.79 -1.72
N GLY A 216 24.08 -1.68 -0.74
CA GLY A 216 25.06 -2.06 0.28
C GLY A 216 25.28 -0.99 1.38
N ARG A 217 24.43 0.03 1.44
CA ARG A 217 24.52 1.13 2.42
C ARG A 217 23.76 0.79 3.70
N LYS A 218 24.22 1.37 4.82
CA LYS A 218 23.43 1.31 6.07
C LYS A 218 22.10 2.02 5.89
N VAL A 219 21.02 1.40 6.36
CA VAL A 219 19.69 2.01 6.35
C VAL A 219 19.64 3.10 7.42
N GLN A 220 19.88 4.33 7.00
CA GLN A 220 19.82 5.52 7.85
C GLN A 220 18.99 6.60 7.16
N PHE A 221 18.05 7.16 7.90
CA PHE A 221 17.19 8.24 7.41
C PHE A 221 17.80 9.58 7.75
N THR A 222 18.23 10.31 6.74
CA THR A 222 18.77 11.67 6.85
C THR A 222 17.65 12.69 7.08
N GLY A 223 18.01 13.96 7.29
CA GLY A 223 17.03 15.04 7.40
C GLY A 223 16.11 15.12 6.18
N TRP A 224 16.64 15.01 4.97
CA TRP A 224 15.87 15.01 3.72
C TRP A 224 14.88 13.86 3.64
N ASP A 225 15.26 12.66 4.06
CA ASP A 225 14.37 11.50 4.08
C ASP A 225 13.21 11.71 5.06
N LYS A 226 13.51 12.23 6.25
CA LYS A 226 12.49 12.56 7.24
C LYS A 226 11.56 13.67 6.75
N SER A 227 12.11 14.71 6.06
CA SER A 227 11.28 15.75 5.45
C SER A 227 10.31 15.22 4.42
N ALA A 228 10.75 14.26 3.56
CA ALA A 228 9.86 13.60 2.62
C ALA A 228 8.71 12.85 3.34
N LEU A 229 9.01 12.16 4.45
CA LEU A 229 7.99 11.47 5.23
C LEU A 229 7.02 12.45 5.93
N TYR A 230 7.50 13.56 6.47
CA TYR A 230 6.65 14.60 7.06
C TYR A 230 5.75 15.27 6.01
N LEU A 231 6.27 15.52 4.80
CA LEU A 231 5.45 16.04 3.69
C LEU A 231 4.33 15.08 3.31
N MET A 232 4.58 13.77 3.31
CA MET A 232 3.52 12.78 3.06
C MET A 232 2.48 12.73 4.18
N MET A 233 2.89 12.90 5.44
CA MET A 233 1.94 13.07 6.55
C MET A 233 1.11 14.35 6.37
N GLY A 234 1.72 15.45 5.96
CA GLY A 234 1.03 16.69 5.62
C GLY A 234 0.03 16.52 4.48
N ALA A 235 0.42 15.80 3.41
CA ALA A 235 -0.47 15.47 2.30
C ALA A 235 -1.71 14.69 2.76
N LEU A 236 -1.55 13.74 3.69
CA LEU A 236 -2.67 13.01 4.28
C LEU A 236 -3.60 13.95 5.07
N VAL A 237 -3.04 14.85 5.88
CA VAL A 237 -3.82 15.83 6.66
C VAL A 237 -4.60 16.75 5.73
N PHE A 238 -3.96 17.34 4.71
CA PHE A 238 -4.62 18.20 3.74
C PHE A 238 -5.73 17.47 2.97
N ARG A 239 -5.55 16.22 2.63
CA ARG A 239 -6.52 15.49 1.82
C ARG A 239 -7.67 14.85 2.60
N VAL A 240 -7.45 14.51 3.87
CA VAL A 240 -8.42 13.76 4.66
C VAL A 240 -9.03 14.60 5.77
N ILE A 241 -8.22 15.39 6.49
CA ILE A 241 -8.69 16.10 7.70
C ILE A 241 -9.22 17.49 7.35
N VAL A 242 -8.47 18.26 6.54
CA VAL A 242 -8.82 19.66 6.26
C VAL A 242 -10.18 19.78 5.56
N PRO A 243 -10.62 18.90 4.63
CA PRO A 243 -11.95 18.99 4.01
C PRO A 243 -13.12 18.93 5.01
N PHE A 244 -12.94 18.23 6.14
CA PHE A 244 -13.96 18.20 7.20
C PHE A 244 -13.99 19.48 8.03
N LEU A 245 -12.87 20.18 8.15
CA LEU A 245 -12.76 21.42 8.90
C LEU A 245 -13.10 22.65 8.08
N MET A 246 -12.82 22.60 6.78
CA MET A 246 -12.96 23.73 5.84
C MET A 246 -13.58 23.28 4.51
N PRO A 247 -14.88 22.96 4.45
CA PRO A 247 -15.51 22.36 3.27
C PRO A 247 -15.42 23.18 1.97
N GLY A 248 -15.14 24.49 2.07
CA GLY A 248 -15.01 25.39 0.90
C GLY A 248 -13.64 25.40 0.23
N SER A 249 -12.62 24.74 0.79
CA SER A 249 -11.21 24.84 0.38
C SER A 249 -10.72 23.71 -0.51
N TYR A 250 -11.62 22.88 -1.07
CA TYR A 250 -11.32 21.66 -1.80
C TYR A 250 -10.18 21.80 -2.84
N ILE A 251 -10.22 22.83 -3.67
CA ILE A 251 -9.21 23.06 -4.73
C ILE A 251 -7.84 23.36 -4.11
N THR A 252 -7.80 24.20 -3.09
CA THR A 252 -6.56 24.56 -2.38
C THR A 252 -5.95 23.31 -1.71
N GLU A 253 -6.76 22.50 -1.08
CA GLU A 253 -6.34 21.24 -0.44
C GLU A 253 -5.78 20.23 -1.46
N LEU A 254 -6.41 20.15 -2.64
CA LEU A 254 -5.94 19.32 -3.73
C LEU A 254 -4.53 19.74 -4.19
N TYR A 255 -4.31 21.04 -4.41
CA TYR A 255 -3.00 21.57 -4.80
C TYR A 255 -1.95 21.40 -3.70
N LEU A 256 -2.29 21.65 -2.44
CA LEU A 256 -1.37 21.45 -1.32
C LEU A 256 -0.98 19.97 -1.16
N THR A 257 -1.95 19.08 -1.28
CA THR A 257 -1.70 17.62 -1.27
C THR A 257 -0.77 17.21 -2.41
N ALA A 258 -1.05 17.67 -3.63
CA ALA A 258 -0.25 17.37 -4.80
C ALA A 258 1.18 17.92 -4.67
N LEU A 259 1.34 19.14 -4.17
CA LEU A 259 2.63 19.77 -3.93
C LEU A 259 3.45 19.00 -2.89
N CYS A 260 2.85 18.64 -1.75
CA CYS A 260 3.51 17.82 -0.74
C CYS A 260 3.99 16.47 -1.32
N TRP A 261 3.13 15.82 -2.12
CA TRP A 261 3.45 14.56 -2.77
C TRP A 261 4.61 14.71 -3.77
N LEU A 262 4.55 15.71 -4.65
CA LEU A 262 5.58 15.98 -5.65
C LEU A 262 6.93 16.28 -5.00
N ILE A 263 6.96 17.10 -3.95
CA ILE A 263 8.20 17.42 -3.24
C ILE A 263 8.74 16.18 -2.52
N ALA A 264 7.88 15.42 -1.84
CA ALA A 264 8.30 14.21 -1.11
C ALA A 264 8.93 13.17 -2.05
N PHE A 265 8.25 12.80 -3.14
CA PHE A 265 8.78 11.85 -4.12
C PHE A 265 9.91 12.45 -4.96
N GLY A 266 9.91 13.76 -5.20
CA GLY A 266 11.03 14.49 -5.79
C GLY A 266 12.31 14.36 -4.98
N ILE A 267 12.25 14.54 -3.66
CA ILE A 267 13.37 14.32 -2.74
C ILE A 267 13.86 12.86 -2.83
N VAL A 268 12.95 11.89 -2.75
CA VAL A 268 13.31 10.46 -2.81
C VAL A 268 13.94 10.13 -4.16
N GLY A 269 13.35 10.55 -5.27
CA GLY A 269 13.89 10.33 -6.61
C GLY A 269 15.27 10.95 -6.81
N TRP A 270 15.42 12.24 -6.48
CA TRP A 270 16.70 12.94 -6.59
C TRP A 270 17.81 12.27 -5.78
N ARG A 271 17.51 11.80 -4.58
CA ARG A 271 18.53 11.20 -3.70
C ARG A 271 18.89 9.77 -4.09
N TYR A 272 17.93 8.96 -4.45
CA TYR A 272 18.11 7.51 -4.57
C TYR A 272 18.34 7.03 -6.00
N THR A 273 17.81 7.71 -7.02
CA THR A 273 18.08 7.35 -8.43
C THR A 273 19.58 7.29 -8.74
N PRO A 274 20.42 8.27 -8.35
CA PRO A 274 21.85 8.19 -8.61
C PRO A 274 22.57 7.06 -7.87
N LEU A 275 22.01 6.60 -6.74
CA LEU A 275 22.59 5.49 -5.97
C LEU A 275 22.28 4.13 -6.61
N LEU A 276 21.08 3.99 -7.18
CA LEU A 276 20.63 2.75 -7.82
C LEU A 276 21.34 2.47 -9.16
N ILE A 277 21.86 3.51 -9.83
CA ILE A 277 22.62 3.40 -11.08
C ILE A 277 24.09 3.04 -10.83
N LYS A 278 24.60 3.28 -9.62
CA LYS A 278 26.01 3.02 -9.24
C LYS A 278 26.19 1.58 -8.75
N PRO A 279 27.38 0.99 -8.94
CA PRO A 279 27.69 -0.29 -8.32
C PRO A 279 27.50 -0.29 -6.80
N ARG A 280 27.24 -1.44 -6.23
CA ARG A 280 27.14 -1.62 -4.77
C ARG A 280 28.45 -1.26 -4.10
N ILE A 281 28.38 -0.60 -2.95
CA ILE A 281 29.59 -0.18 -2.21
C ILE A 281 30.29 -1.35 -1.48
N ASP A 282 29.58 -2.46 -1.28
CA ASP A 282 30.10 -3.68 -0.64
C ASP A 282 30.74 -4.68 -1.62
N GLY A 283 30.82 -4.34 -2.92
CA GLY A 283 31.42 -5.16 -3.96
C GLY A 283 30.63 -6.43 -4.35
N ARG A 284 29.44 -6.65 -3.78
CA ARG A 284 28.57 -7.80 -4.17
C ARG A 284 27.87 -7.51 -5.47
N LEU A 285 27.54 -8.55 -6.23
CA LEU A 285 26.65 -8.46 -7.38
C LEU A 285 25.24 -8.05 -6.93
N HIS A 286 24.53 -7.35 -7.84
CA HIS A 286 23.13 -6.93 -7.61
C HIS A 286 22.18 -8.12 -7.54
#